data_db206c145848c8aa3c5192401da4348e
#
_entry.id   db206c145848c8aa3c5192401da4348e
#
_cell.length_a   1.000
_cell.length_b   1.000
_cell.length_c   1.000
_cell.angle_alpha   90.00
_cell.angle_beta   90.00
_cell.angle_gamma   90.00
#
_symmetry.space_group_name_H-M   'P 1'
#
loop_
_entity.id
_entity.type
_entity.pdbx_description
1 polymer ?
#
loop_
_entity_poly.entity_id
_entity_poly.type
_entity_poly.pdbx_seq_one_letter_code
_entity_poly.pdbx_strand_id
1 'polypeptide(L)'
;MHSAYHTTQTAPYLMWFRQDLRILDNTALYHCCEAARATKAAVLAVVYLTPQQWQQHDKSLWQTDLILRRVVELKQSLAELQIGLMIRVVNDFDAQQADLLELCQQHAINQVFANIEYLVNEQQRDIAFNDQARDSEMRVYWYHDECILPPCMIRTDKDTAYKVFTPFYKRWLAQLDIAPVQILPIPQPLNHSSIELARQLSQAPNLTIERWVAAYYPADSAWQNQLANVAAYGQDNYPVGDGAILQRLADFIAEDIQHYDTARDVPAWHDTQGATSQLSPYLAIGALSARLCYVSAITHLAQYQGQQQSVLRWVSELAWRDFYRDGVVNRPDMVKGQAFLAELDQQLPWQYDKTVFEMWCQGNTGVPLVDAAMRCLNTTGFMHNRLRMVVAMYLTKK
;
A
#
# COMPACT_ATOMS: atom_id res chain seq x y z
N MET A 1 -35.41 -5.44 44.23
CA MET A 1 -35.49 -4.43 43.15
C MET A 1 -34.06 -4.12 42.71
N HIS A 2 -33.54 -4.86 41.75
CA HIS A 2 -32.26 -4.55 41.13
C HIS A 2 -32.58 -3.97 39.75
N SER A 3 -32.54 -2.65 39.64
CA SER A 3 -32.60 -1.93 38.38
C SER A 3 -31.26 -2.14 37.66
N ALA A 4 -31.25 -3.08 36.71
CA ALA A 4 -30.18 -3.20 35.73
C ALA A 4 -30.25 -1.97 34.82
N TYR A 5 -29.38 -1.00 35.04
CA TYR A 5 -29.09 0.02 34.03
C TYR A 5 -28.46 -0.67 32.84
N HIS A 6 -29.28 -1.11 31.89
CA HIS A 6 -28.82 -1.35 30.53
C HIS A 6 -28.49 0.00 29.92
N THR A 7 -27.24 0.46 30.10
CA THR A 7 -26.70 1.46 29.19
C THR A 7 -26.70 0.81 27.81
N THR A 8 -27.62 1.24 26.95
CA THR A 8 -27.59 0.87 25.54
C THR A 8 -26.29 1.39 24.95
N GLN A 9 -25.30 0.52 24.94
CA GLN A 9 -23.98 0.81 24.36
C GLN A 9 -24.23 1.05 22.85
N THR A 10 -23.90 2.23 22.38
CA THR A 10 -24.04 2.58 20.95
C THR A 10 -23.22 1.57 20.15
N ALA A 11 -23.80 1.01 19.08
CA ALA A 11 -23.10 0.07 18.22
C ALA A 11 -21.77 0.67 17.74
N PRO A 12 -20.70 -0.12 17.67
CA PRO A 12 -19.39 0.39 17.25
C PRO A 12 -19.40 0.75 15.77
N TYR A 13 -18.58 1.71 15.38
CA TYR A 13 -18.23 1.97 13.98
C TYR A 13 -17.08 1.08 13.57
N LEU A 14 -17.02 0.70 12.29
CA LEU A 14 -15.99 -0.18 11.77
C LEU A 14 -15.03 0.58 10.85
N MET A 15 -13.74 0.55 11.19
CA MET A 15 -12.66 0.94 10.29
C MET A 15 -12.11 -0.30 9.59
N TRP A 16 -12.25 -0.36 8.27
CA TRP A 16 -11.77 -1.46 7.46
C TRP A 16 -10.43 -1.09 6.81
N PHE A 17 -9.33 -1.56 7.41
CA PHE A 17 -7.97 -1.39 6.88
C PHE A 17 -7.67 -2.35 5.73
N ARG A 18 -6.93 -1.85 4.73
CA ARG A 18 -6.43 -2.62 3.59
C ARG A 18 -4.97 -2.27 3.29
N GLN A 19 -4.68 -1.56 2.17
CA GLN A 19 -3.35 -1.05 1.87
C GLN A 19 -3.16 0.41 2.39
N ASP A 20 -3.54 0.63 3.62
CA ASP A 20 -3.53 1.93 4.30
C ASP A 20 -3.10 1.77 5.77
N LEU A 21 -2.11 0.90 6.00
CA LEU A 21 -1.71 0.39 7.32
C LEU A 21 -0.97 1.44 8.15
N ARG A 22 -1.64 2.56 8.51
CA ARG A 22 -1.09 3.66 9.31
C ARG A 22 -2.17 4.40 10.09
N ILE A 23 -1.76 5.15 11.13
CA ILE A 23 -2.66 6.02 11.91
C ILE A 23 -2.50 7.52 11.59
N LEU A 24 -1.31 7.95 11.13
CA LEU A 24 -1.05 9.33 10.71
C LEU A 24 -1.50 9.53 9.26
N ASP A 25 -2.24 10.61 9.00
CA ASP A 25 -2.73 10.97 7.66
C ASP A 25 -3.52 9.83 6.98
N ASN A 26 -4.37 9.13 7.74
CA ASN A 26 -5.30 8.11 7.22
C ASN A 26 -6.71 8.69 7.20
N THR A 27 -7.24 8.92 6.00
CA THR A 27 -8.47 9.67 5.81
C THR A 27 -9.69 8.97 6.41
N ALA A 28 -9.86 7.68 6.13
CA ALA A 28 -11.00 6.91 6.66
C ALA A 28 -10.94 6.78 8.18
N LEU A 29 -9.76 6.50 8.76
CA LEU A 29 -9.58 6.40 10.20
C LEU A 29 -9.91 7.73 10.89
N TYR A 30 -9.42 8.85 10.35
CA TYR A 30 -9.68 10.17 10.90
C TYR A 30 -11.18 10.46 10.97
N HIS A 31 -11.90 10.30 9.86
CA HIS A 31 -13.35 10.55 9.80
C HIS A 31 -14.14 9.54 10.62
N CYS A 32 -13.74 8.28 10.70
CA CYS A 32 -14.34 7.28 11.57
C CYS A 32 -14.26 7.69 13.04
N CYS A 33 -13.11 8.15 13.50
CA CYS A 33 -12.88 8.60 14.86
C CYS A 33 -13.68 9.88 15.17
N GLU A 34 -13.74 10.85 14.26
CA GLU A 34 -14.54 12.07 14.44
C GLU A 34 -16.05 11.75 14.53
N ALA A 35 -16.56 10.88 13.66
CA ALA A 35 -17.95 10.45 13.70
C ALA A 35 -18.28 9.69 15.00
N ALA A 36 -17.37 8.77 15.41
CA ALA A 36 -17.53 8.02 16.66
C ALA A 36 -17.51 8.92 17.89
N ARG A 37 -16.66 9.95 17.91
CA ARG A 37 -16.59 10.93 19.00
C ARG A 37 -17.90 11.73 19.12
N ALA A 38 -18.47 12.15 17.99
CA ALA A 38 -19.74 12.89 17.98
C ALA A 38 -20.92 12.07 18.52
N THR A 39 -20.91 10.76 18.34
CA THR A 39 -21.99 9.84 18.75
C THR A 39 -21.67 9.08 20.03
N LYS A 40 -20.46 9.23 20.60
CA LYS A 40 -19.94 8.47 21.74
C LYS A 40 -19.86 6.96 21.46
N ALA A 41 -19.69 6.56 20.22
CA ALA A 41 -19.49 5.18 19.81
C ALA A 41 -18.03 4.75 20.00
N ALA A 42 -17.79 3.44 20.15
CA ALA A 42 -16.46 2.84 19.99
C ALA A 42 -16.13 2.72 18.50
N VAL A 43 -14.85 2.67 18.17
CA VAL A 43 -14.37 2.26 16.83
C VAL A 43 -13.72 0.88 16.95
N LEU A 44 -14.20 -0.06 16.14
CA LEU A 44 -13.59 -1.36 15.94
C LEU A 44 -12.84 -1.35 14.60
N ALA A 45 -11.66 -1.89 14.55
CA ALA A 45 -10.88 -1.98 13.33
C ALA A 45 -10.75 -3.43 12.86
N VAL A 46 -10.70 -3.65 11.55
CA VAL A 46 -10.45 -4.97 10.96
C VAL A 46 -9.44 -4.87 9.82
N VAL A 47 -8.56 -5.86 9.74
CA VAL A 47 -7.71 -6.14 8.59
C VAL A 47 -7.87 -7.60 8.19
N TYR A 48 -7.99 -7.84 6.88
CA TYR A 48 -8.08 -9.18 6.31
C TYR A 48 -6.77 -9.57 5.64
N LEU A 49 -6.32 -10.78 5.93
CA LEU A 49 -5.19 -11.43 5.27
C LEU A 49 -5.76 -12.55 4.39
N THR A 50 -5.51 -12.49 3.08
CA THR A 50 -6.14 -13.35 2.07
C THR A 50 -5.09 -14.21 1.35
N PRO A 51 -4.60 -15.32 1.97
CA PRO A 51 -3.46 -16.08 1.45
C PRO A 51 -3.67 -16.62 0.05
N GLN A 52 -4.86 -17.10 -0.29
CA GLN A 52 -5.14 -17.63 -1.63
C GLN A 52 -5.15 -16.53 -2.67
N GLN A 53 -5.77 -15.38 -2.38
CA GLN A 53 -5.73 -14.20 -3.25
C GLN A 53 -4.29 -13.72 -3.47
N TRP A 54 -3.48 -13.70 -2.42
CA TRP A 54 -2.08 -13.29 -2.50
C TRP A 54 -1.25 -14.22 -3.39
N GLN A 55 -1.46 -15.53 -3.30
CA GLN A 55 -0.79 -16.50 -4.16
C GLN A 55 -1.23 -16.41 -5.62
N GLN A 56 -2.52 -16.24 -5.87
CA GLN A 56 -3.07 -16.09 -7.22
C GLN A 56 -2.53 -14.87 -7.97
N HIS A 57 -2.09 -13.84 -7.22
CA HIS A 57 -1.54 -12.59 -7.74
C HIS A 57 -0.04 -12.43 -7.46
N ASP A 58 0.68 -13.54 -7.28
CA ASP A 58 2.15 -13.58 -7.14
C ASP A 58 2.71 -12.63 -6.08
N LYS A 59 1.97 -12.39 -4.98
CA LYS A 59 2.48 -11.59 -3.87
C LYS A 59 3.70 -12.28 -3.26
N SER A 60 4.86 -11.61 -3.31
CA SER A 60 6.11 -12.17 -2.82
C SER A 60 6.13 -12.35 -1.30
N LEU A 61 6.99 -13.23 -0.78
CA LEU A 61 7.19 -13.35 0.66
C LEU A 61 7.75 -12.07 1.30
N TRP A 62 8.49 -11.25 0.56
CA TRP A 62 8.94 -9.93 1.00
C TRP A 62 7.78 -8.98 1.32
N GLN A 63 6.79 -8.92 0.42
CA GLN A 63 5.60 -8.11 0.64
C GLN A 63 4.72 -8.69 1.77
N THR A 64 4.59 -10.02 1.80
CA THR A 64 3.84 -10.73 2.83
C THR A 64 4.43 -10.45 4.22
N ASP A 65 5.73 -10.65 4.41
CA ASP A 65 6.44 -10.38 5.68
C ASP A 65 6.23 -8.92 6.14
N LEU A 66 6.43 -7.98 5.22
CA LEU A 66 6.26 -6.57 5.53
C LEU A 66 4.84 -6.25 6.03
N ILE A 67 3.81 -6.82 5.39
CA ILE A 67 2.41 -6.65 5.81
C ILE A 67 2.18 -7.29 7.17
N LEU A 68 2.61 -8.54 7.37
CA LEU A 68 2.39 -9.26 8.63
C LEU A 68 3.01 -8.51 9.82
N ARG A 69 4.26 -8.09 9.69
CA ARG A 69 4.95 -7.30 10.73
C ARG A 69 4.27 -5.94 10.93
N ARG A 70 3.90 -5.25 9.85
CA ARG A 70 3.22 -3.94 9.96
C ARG A 70 1.86 -4.03 10.61
N VAL A 71 1.08 -5.08 10.37
CA VAL A 71 -0.23 -5.28 11.03
C VAL A 71 -0.07 -5.43 12.56
N VAL A 72 1.00 -6.07 13.02
CA VAL A 72 1.31 -6.19 14.46
C VAL A 72 1.59 -4.82 15.07
N GLU A 73 2.42 -4.01 14.41
CA GLU A 73 2.71 -2.63 14.86
C GLU A 73 1.44 -1.74 14.82
N LEU A 74 0.67 -1.81 13.75
CA LEU A 74 -0.60 -1.07 13.62
C LEU A 74 -1.56 -1.39 14.78
N LYS A 75 -1.63 -2.66 15.20
CA LYS A 75 -2.45 -3.08 16.34
C LYS A 75 -2.04 -2.37 17.63
N GLN A 76 -0.74 -2.17 17.84
CA GLN A 76 -0.23 -1.46 19.02
C GLN A 76 -0.57 0.03 18.94
N SER A 77 -0.30 0.67 17.79
CA SER A 77 -0.60 2.09 17.58
C SER A 77 -2.11 2.39 17.72
N LEU A 78 -2.98 1.52 17.22
CA LEU A 78 -4.44 1.65 17.40
C LEU A 78 -4.88 1.47 18.83
N ALA A 79 -4.23 0.59 19.61
CA ALA A 79 -4.56 0.39 21.02
C ALA A 79 -4.33 1.66 21.86
N GLU A 80 -3.34 2.48 21.53
CA GLU A 80 -3.13 3.79 22.14
C GLU A 80 -4.31 4.75 21.92
N LEU A 81 -5.03 4.57 20.80
CA LEU A 81 -6.25 5.32 20.47
C LEU A 81 -7.53 4.69 21.06
N GLN A 82 -7.42 3.63 21.87
CA GLN A 82 -8.53 2.81 22.39
C GLN A 82 -9.28 2.05 21.29
N ILE A 83 -8.65 1.81 20.14
CA ILE A 83 -9.20 1.08 19.00
C ILE A 83 -8.62 -0.32 18.97
N GLY A 84 -9.47 -1.33 19.04
CA GLY A 84 -9.06 -2.72 18.90
C GLY A 84 -8.99 -3.11 17.43
N LEU A 85 -7.87 -3.72 16.99
CA LEU A 85 -7.71 -4.27 15.66
C LEU A 85 -7.97 -5.79 15.66
N MET A 86 -8.97 -6.20 14.90
CA MET A 86 -9.20 -7.60 14.56
C MET A 86 -8.33 -7.98 13.36
N ILE A 87 -7.65 -9.11 13.46
CA ILE A 87 -6.91 -9.70 12.36
C ILE A 87 -7.65 -10.97 11.96
N ARG A 88 -8.15 -11.00 10.74
CA ARG A 88 -8.94 -12.11 10.20
C ARG A 88 -8.23 -12.71 8.99
N VAL A 89 -8.23 -14.02 8.89
CA VAL A 89 -7.63 -14.75 7.77
C VAL A 89 -8.74 -15.47 7.03
N VAL A 90 -8.91 -15.14 5.76
CA VAL A 90 -9.89 -15.75 4.86
C VAL A 90 -9.23 -16.03 3.52
N ASN A 91 -9.79 -16.94 2.72
CA ASN A 91 -9.12 -17.41 1.52
C ASN A 91 -8.91 -16.30 0.47
N ASP A 92 -9.97 -15.59 0.16
CA ASP A 92 -10.06 -14.65 -0.97
C ASP A 92 -11.00 -13.46 -0.67
N PHE A 93 -11.27 -12.64 -1.67
CA PHE A 93 -12.12 -11.48 -1.53
C PHE A 93 -13.61 -11.82 -1.37
N ASP A 94 -14.08 -12.95 -1.91
CA ASP A 94 -15.48 -13.36 -1.72
C ASP A 94 -15.71 -13.82 -0.28
N ALA A 95 -14.82 -14.63 0.27
CA ALA A 95 -14.83 -15.00 1.67
C ALA A 95 -14.67 -13.78 2.61
N GLN A 96 -13.87 -12.82 2.21
CA GLN A 96 -13.71 -11.56 2.96
C GLN A 96 -15.01 -10.75 3.02
N GLN A 97 -15.74 -10.63 1.92
CA GLN A 97 -17.02 -9.91 1.89
C GLN A 97 -18.05 -10.58 2.77
N ALA A 98 -18.17 -11.91 2.67
CA ALA A 98 -19.12 -12.69 3.47
C ALA A 98 -18.83 -12.54 4.98
N ASP A 99 -17.57 -12.70 5.38
CA ASP A 99 -17.14 -12.57 6.77
C ASP A 99 -17.33 -11.14 7.31
N LEU A 100 -17.04 -10.13 6.51
CA LEU A 100 -17.23 -8.73 6.89
C LEU A 100 -18.71 -8.38 7.09
N LEU A 101 -19.59 -8.88 6.22
CA LEU A 101 -21.03 -8.68 6.33
C LEU A 101 -21.59 -9.39 7.58
N GLU A 102 -21.18 -10.64 7.80
CA GLU A 102 -21.57 -11.42 8.99
C GLU A 102 -21.10 -10.72 10.27
N LEU A 103 -19.86 -10.25 10.33
CA LEU A 103 -19.30 -9.48 11.44
C LEU A 103 -20.16 -8.25 11.74
N CYS A 104 -20.52 -7.50 10.72
CA CYS A 104 -21.34 -6.30 10.87
C CYS A 104 -22.73 -6.62 11.43
N GLN A 105 -23.36 -7.70 10.93
CA GLN A 105 -24.69 -8.13 11.40
C GLN A 105 -24.64 -8.63 12.85
N GLN A 106 -23.67 -9.46 13.21
CA GLN A 106 -23.53 -10.02 14.56
C GLN A 106 -23.29 -8.94 15.63
N HIS A 107 -22.65 -7.84 15.28
CA HIS A 107 -22.30 -6.76 16.21
C HIS A 107 -23.11 -5.47 16.00
N ALA A 108 -24.19 -5.54 15.22
CA ALA A 108 -25.05 -4.41 14.90
C ALA A 108 -24.31 -3.19 14.33
N ILE A 109 -23.19 -3.43 13.62
CA ILE A 109 -22.40 -2.40 12.97
C ILE A 109 -23.14 -1.93 11.73
N ASN A 110 -23.50 -0.65 11.68
CA ASN A 110 -24.23 -0.05 10.58
C ASN A 110 -23.47 1.06 9.86
N GLN A 111 -22.22 1.33 10.27
CA GLN A 111 -21.34 2.30 9.63
C GLN A 111 -19.94 1.72 9.47
N VAL A 112 -19.49 1.64 8.22
CA VAL A 112 -18.16 1.14 7.83
C VAL A 112 -17.40 2.27 7.14
N PHE A 113 -16.14 2.45 7.51
CA PHE A 113 -15.24 3.46 6.95
C PHE A 113 -14.05 2.78 6.29
N ALA A 114 -13.71 3.18 5.06
CA ALA A 114 -12.64 2.57 4.31
C ALA A 114 -12.03 3.55 3.30
N ASN A 115 -10.73 3.39 3.03
CA ASN A 115 -10.05 4.13 1.96
C ASN A 115 -10.19 3.38 0.63
N ILE A 116 -10.42 4.08 -0.47
CA ILE A 116 -10.60 3.50 -1.80
C ILE A 116 -9.30 2.85 -2.27
N GLU A 117 -9.37 1.64 -2.79
CA GLU A 117 -8.32 0.98 -3.56
C GLU A 117 -8.68 1.04 -5.06
N TYR A 118 -7.69 1.22 -5.93
CA TYR A 118 -7.94 1.54 -7.34
C TYR A 118 -7.73 0.37 -8.31
N LEU A 119 -7.22 -0.76 -7.83
CA LEU A 119 -7.04 -1.94 -8.67
C LEU A 119 -8.37 -2.64 -8.96
N VAL A 120 -8.44 -3.35 -10.06
CA VAL A 120 -9.70 -3.90 -10.60
C VAL A 120 -10.38 -4.87 -9.63
N ASN A 121 -9.64 -5.80 -9.06
CA ASN A 121 -10.19 -6.79 -8.14
C ASN A 121 -10.68 -6.16 -6.84
N GLU A 122 -9.92 -5.19 -6.32
CA GLU A 122 -10.24 -4.42 -5.13
C GLU A 122 -11.49 -3.56 -5.35
N GLN A 123 -11.61 -2.91 -6.52
CA GLN A 123 -12.82 -2.15 -6.87
C GLN A 123 -14.04 -3.07 -7.00
N GLN A 124 -13.90 -4.23 -7.63
CA GLN A 124 -15.01 -5.20 -7.74
C GLN A 124 -15.47 -5.69 -6.37
N ARG A 125 -14.53 -6.01 -5.48
CA ARG A 125 -14.82 -6.35 -4.08
C ARG A 125 -15.58 -5.22 -3.38
N ASP A 126 -15.10 -3.99 -3.50
CA ASP A 126 -15.68 -2.82 -2.81
C ASP A 126 -17.09 -2.51 -3.34
N ILE A 127 -17.33 -2.63 -4.65
CA ILE A 127 -18.66 -2.46 -5.26
C ILE A 127 -19.62 -3.53 -4.75
N ALA A 128 -19.20 -4.81 -4.80
CA ALA A 128 -20.05 -5.91 -4.37
C ALA A 128 -20.39 -5.83 -2.86
N PHE A 129 -19.43 -5.44 -2.02
CA PHE A 129 -19.68 -5.19 -0.60
C PHE A 129 -20.66 -4.01 -0.40
N ASN A 130 -20.47 -2.92 -1.13
CA ASN A 130 -21.35 -1.75 -1.03
C ASN A 130 -22.82 -2.06 -1.41
N ASP A 131 -23.04 -2.91 -2.41
CA ASP A 131 -24.38 -3.33 -2.82
C ASP A 131 -25.03 -4.20 -1.72
N GLN A 132 -24.32 -5.18 -1.15
CA GLN A 132 -24.81 -6.00 -0.04
C GLN A 132 -25.05 -5.18 1.24
N ALA A 133 -24.19 -4.22 1.52
CA ALA A 133 -24.34 -3.32 2.67
C ALA A 133 -25.60 -2.47 2.56
N ARG A 134 -25.93 -2.00 1.36
CA ARG A 134 -27.17 -1.23 1.08
C ARG A 134 -28.42 -2.06 1.37
N ASP A 135 -28.42 -3.33 0.98
CA ASP A 135 -29.55 -4.25 1.23
C ASP A 135 -29.74 -4.53 2.73
N SER A 136 -28.69 -4.33 3.54
CA SER A 136 -28.68 -4.50 4.99
C SER A 136 -28.82 -3.18 5.78
N GLU A 137 -29.24 -2.08 5.14
CA GLU A 137 -29.35 -0.73 5.72
C GLU A 137 -28.02 -0.21 6.33
N MET A 138 -26.89 -0.75 5.92
CA MET A 138 -25.57 -0.35 6.36
C MET A 138 -25.03 0.75 5.47
N ARG A 139 -24.31 1.73 6.05
CA ARG A 139 -23.67 2.81 5.33
C ARG A 139 -22.17 2.57 5.24
N VAL A 140 -21.61 2.64 4.04
CA VAL A 140 -20.18 2.55 3.81
C VAL A 140 -19.66 3.90 3.34
N TYR A 141 -18.63 4.40 4.03
CA TYR A 141 -18.01 5.70 3.72
C TYR A 141 -16.65 5.44 3.07
N TRP A 142 -16.52 5.87 1.83
CA TRP A 142 -15.34 5.66 1.00
C TRP A 142 -14.54 6.95 0.86
N TYR A 143 -13.24 6.90 1.12
CA TYR A 143 -12.35 8.07 1.06
C TYR A 143 -11.18 7.85 0.12
N HIS A 144 -10.80 8.89 -0.61
CA HIS A 144 -9.54 8.92 -1.34
C HIS A 144 -8.38 9.13 -0.37
N ASP A 145 -7.36 8.28 -0.44
CA ASP A 145 -6.25 8.30 0.52
C ASP A 145 -4.90 7.90 -0.08
N GLU A 146 -4.89 6.92 -0.98
CA GLU A 146 -3.68 6.32 -1.51
C GLU A 146 -2.82 7.33 -2.31
N CYS A 147 -3.44 8.18 -3.10
CA CYS A 147 -2.79 9.15 -3.98
C CYS A 147 -2.72 10.54 -3.33
N ILE A 148 -1.80 11.38 -3.81
CA ILE A 148 -1.73 12.79 -3.45
C ILE A 148 -2.95 13.52 -4.02
N LEU A 149 -3.22 13.32 -5.31
CA LEU A 149 -4.47 13.72 -5.95
C LEU A 149 -5.26 12.48 -6.39
N PRO A 150 -6.56 12.43 -6.12
CA PRO A 150 -7.39 11.30 -6.54
C PRO A 150 -7.29 11.03 -8.04
N PRO A 151 -7.29 9.77 -8.49
CA PRO A 151 -7.41 9.44 -9.91
C PRO A 151 -8.61 10.13 -10.55
N CYS A 152 -8.49 10.42 -11.82
CA CYS A 152 -9.46 11.16 -12.62
C CYS A 152 -9.64 12.64 -12.27
N MET A 153 -8.91 13.18 -11.29
CA MET A 153 -8.92 14.62 -11.01
C MET A 153 -8.15 15.41 -12.06
N ILE A 154 -7.07 14.86 -12.60
CA ILE A 154 -6.22 15.52 -13.59
C ILE A 154 -6.64 15.09 -15.00
N ARG A 155 -7.25 16.01 -15.74
CA ARG A 155 -7.79 15.77 -17.09
C ARG A 155 -7.19 16.72 -18.12
N THR A 156 -7.17 16.25 -19.38
CA THR A 156 -6.87 17.11 -20.53
C THR A 156 -8.02 18.10 -20.77
N ASP A 157 -7.79 19.12 -21.59
CA ASP A 157 -8.84 20.08 -21.96
C ASP A 157 -10.03 19.45 -22.72
N LYS A 158 -9.87 18.19 -23.21
CA LYS A 158 -10.92 17.39 -23.82
C LYS A 158 -11.58 16.41 -22.84
N ASP A 159 -11.37 16.58 -21.55
CA ASP A 159 -11.87 15.71 -20.49
C ASP A 159 -11.45 14.23 -20.62
N THR A 160 -10.26 13.99 -21.09
CA THR A 160 -9.68 12.63 -21.21
C THR A 160 -8.49 12.47 -20.29
N ALA A 161 -8.12 11.22 -19.97
CA ALA A 161 -6.92 10.92 -19.22
C ALA A 161 -5.65 11.27 -20.03
N TYR A 162 -4.62 11.71 -19.32
CA TYR A 162 -3.31 11.90 -19.92
C TYR A 162 -2.65 10.56 -20.25
N LYS A 163 -2.09 10.44 -21.46
CA LYS A 163 -1.31 9.27 -21.91
C LYS A 163 0.20 9.47 -21.75
N VAL A 164 0.63 10.71 -21.45
CA VAL A 164 2.04 11.10 -21.35
C VAL A 164 2.25 11.83 -20.03
N PHE A 165 3.31 11.46 -19.33
CA PHE A 165 3.59 11.99 -17.98
C PHE A 165 3.85 13.48 -17.92
N THR A 166 4.68 14.04 -18.81
CA THR A 166 5.12 15.44 -18.71
C THR A 166 3.97 16.46 -18.67
N PRO A 167 2.95 16.39 -19.55
CA PRO A 167 1.80 17.28 -19.44
C PRO A 167 0.92 16.98 -18.21
N PHE A 168 0.79 15.72 -17.80
CA PHE A 168 0.13 15.36 -16.55
C PHE A 168 0.81 16.03 -15.36
N TYR A 169 2.13 15.91 -15.23
CA TYR A 169 2.91 16.45 -14.13
C TYR A 169 2.76 17.96 -14.01
N LYS A 170 2.79 18.69 -15.12
CA LYS A 170 2.57 20.14 -15.14
C LYS A 170 1.19 20.52 -14.59
N ARG A 171 0.14 19.79 -15.00
CA ARG A 171 -1.22 20.02 -14.52
C ARG A 171 -1.39 19.61 -13.06
N TRP A 172 -0.75 18.52 -12.65
CA TRP A 172 -0.73 18.00 -11.29
C TRP A 172 -0.11 19.03 -10.31
N LEU A 173 1.05 19.62 -10.65
CA LEU A 173 1.64 20.70 -9.85
C LEU A 173 0.71 21.92 -9.78
N ALA A 174 0.17 22.37 -10.90
CA ALA A 174 -0.75 23.50 -10.92
C ALA A 174 -2.00 23.28 -10.05
N GLN A 175 -2.50 22.03 -9.98
CA GLN A 175 -3.62 21.71 -9.10
C GLN A 175 -3.24 21.78 -7.62
N LEU A 176 -2.02 21.38 -7.26
CA LEU A 176 -1.52 21.45 -5.87
C LEU A 176 -1.22 22.91 -5.44
N ASP A 177 -0.88 23.78 -6.37
CA ASP A 177 -0.75 25.22 -6.09
C ASP A 177 -2.11 25.87 -5.78
N ILE A 178 -3.19 25.40 -6.45
CA ILE A 178 -4.56 25.89 -6.22
C ILE A 178 -5.14 25.34 -4.90
N ALA A 179 -4.93 24.05 -4.64
CA ALA A 179 -5.45 23.36 -3.47
C ALA A 179 -4.29 22.61 -2.75
N PRO A 180 -3.60 23.30 -1.83
CA PRO A 180 -2.49 22.70 -1.10
C PRO A 180 -2.91 21.47 -0.28
N VAL A 181 -2.05 20.47 -0.28
CA VAL A 181 -2.25 19.24 0.48
C VAL A 181 -2.24 19.52 1.98
N GLN A 182 -3.24 19.01 2.67
CA GLN A 182 -3.30 19.03 4.13
C GLN A 182 -3.06 17.62 4.68
N ILE A 183 -2.25 17.53 5.74
CA ILE A 183 -1.99 16.29 6.45
C ILE A 183 -2.98 16.17 7.60
N LEU A 184 -3.72 15.09 7.63
CA LEU A 184 -4.62 14.80 8.73
C LEU A 184 -3.82 14.31 9.96
N PRO A 185 -4.07 14.86 11.14
CA PRO A 185 -3.36 14.45 12.35
C PRO A 185 -3.76 13.03 12.76
N ILE A 186 -2.95 12.42 13.62
CA ILE A 186 -3.36 11.21 14.34
C ILE A 186 -4.62 11.53 15.15
N PRO A 187 -5.67 10.72 15.08
CA PRO A 187 -6.88 10.92 15.88
C PRO A 187 -6.57 10.92 17.37
N GLN A 188 -7.29 11.71 18.15
CA GLN A 188 -7.19 11.64 19.60
C GLN A 188 -7.77 10.33 20.12
N PRO A 189 -7.29 9.78 21.25
CA PRO A 189 -7.86 8.59 21.87
C PRO A 189 -9.36 8.71 22.11
N LEU A 190 -10.08 7.61 21.93
CA LEU A 190 -11.52 7.53 22.14
C LEU A 190 -11.85 7.25 23.60
N ASN A 191 -13.04 7.66 24.04
CA ASN A 191 -13.50 7.41 25.40
C ASN A 191 -14.02 5.98 25.63
N HIS A 192 -14.39 5.29 24.55
CA HIS A 192 -14.92 3.92 24.56
C HIS A 192 -13.96 2.98 23.85
N SER A 193 -13.41 2.03 24.58
CA SER A 193 -12.45 1.05 24.06
C SER A 193 -13.13 -0.14 23.40
N SER A 194 -12.61 -0.58 22.27
CA SER A 194 -12.99 -1.82 21.60
C SER A 194 -11.93 -2.93 21.66
N ILE A 195 -10.85 -2.73 22.43
CA ILE A 195 -9.68 -3.62 22.46
C ILE A 195 -10.07 -5.05 22.89
N GLU A 196 -10.87 -5.18 23.93
CA GLU A 196 -11.29 -6.51 24.43
C GLU A 196 -12.19 -7.23 23.43
N LEU A 197 -13.12 -6.51 22.79
CA LEU A 197 -13.97 -7.06 21.74
C LEU A 197 -13.12 -7.55 20.56
N ALA A 198 -12.18 -6.73 20.10
CA ALA A 198 -11.29 -7.11 19.01
C ALA A 198 -10.42 -8.33 19.35
N ARG A 199 -9.97 -8.45 20.62
CA ARG A 199 -9.21 -9.60 21.09
C ARG A 199 -10.01 -10.89 21.03
N GLN A 200 -11.29 -10.85 21.37
CA GLN A 200 -12.20 -12.02 21.32
C GLN A 200 -12.50 -12.44 19.88
N LEU A 201 -12.58 -11.47 18.96
CA LEU A 201 -12.97 -11.71 17.56
C LEU A 201 -11.78 -11.96 16.62
N SER A 202 -10.56 -11.75 17.07
CA SER A 202 -9.35 -11.93 16.25
C SER A 202 -9.01 -13.41 16.09
N GLN A 203 -8.70 -13.82 14.84
CA GLN A 203 -8.43 -15.22 14.50
C GLN A 203 -6.95 -15.59 14.40
N ALA A 204 -6.05 -14.60 14.33
CA ALA A 204 -4.63 -14.80 14.07
C ALA A 204 -3.75 -14.29 15.23
N PRO A 205 -3.45 -15.13 16.25
CA PRO A 205 -2.69 -14.67 17.42
C PRO A 205 -1.20 -14.48 17.18
N ASN A 206 -0.59 -15.14 16.19
CA ASN A 206 0.85 -15.15 15.96
C ASN A 206 1.17 -15.03 14.47
N LEU A 207 1.41 -13.80 14.01
CA LEU A 207 1.76 -13.47 12.61
C LEU A 207 3.29 -13.43 12.47
N THR A 208 3.90 -14.55 12.10
CA THR A 208 5.28 -14.59 11.59
C THR A 208 5.32 -15.18 10.21
N ILE A 209 6.32 -14.79 9.41
CA ILE A 209 6.44 -15.25 8.03
C ILE A 209 6.64 -16.76 7.94
N GLU A 210 7.37 -17.37 8.88
CA GLU A 210 7.61 -18.81 8.94
C GLU A 210 6.30 -19.60 9.14
N ARG A 211 5.46 -19.14 10.07
CA ARG A 211 4.16 -19.77 10.33
C ARG A 211 3.20 -19.56 9.17
N TRP A 212 3.23 -18.39 8.56
CA TRP A 212 2.43 -18.09 7.37
C TRP A 212 2.79 -19.01 6.22
N VAL A 213 4.08 -19.16 5.92
CA VAL A 213 4.56 -20.06 4.86
C VAL A 213 4.20 -21.51 5.17
N ALA A 214 4.39 -21.96 6.41
CA ALA A 214 4.04 -23.32 6.82
C ALA A 214 2.52 -23.62 6.69
N ALA A 215 1.67 -22.62 6.87
CA ALA A 215 0.21 -22.79 6.81
C ALA A 215 -0.36 -22.73 5.39
N TYR A 216 0.21 -21.90 4.51
CA TYR A 216 -0.44 -21.52 3.26
C TYR A 216 0.37 -21.81 1.99
N TYR A 217 1.67 -22.16 2.10
CA TYR A 217 2.51 -22.38 0.92
C TYR A 217 2.94 -23.86 0.83
N PRO A 218 3.08 -24.41 -0.38
CA PRO A 218 3.61 -25.76 -0.55
C PRO A 218 5.04 -25.89 -0.04
N ALA A 219 5.38 -27.04 0.48
CA ALA A 219 6.72 -27.34 0.99
C ALA A 219 7.69 -27.61 -0.18
N ASP A 220 8.00 -26.57 -0.98
CA ASP A 220 8.98 -26.67 -2.04
C ASP A 220 10.22 -25.79 -1.76
N SER A 221 11.33 -26.08 -2.48
CA SER A 221 12.62 -25.45 -2.25
C SER A 221 12.64 -23.96 -2.65
N ALA A 222 11.79 -23.52 -3.58
CA ALA A 222 11.76 -22.13 -4.05
C ALA A 222 11.28 -21.19 -2.94
N TRP A 223 10.18 -21.53 -2.28
CA TRP A 223 9.64 -20.78 -1.15
C TRP A 223 10.56 -20.82 0.07
N GLN A 224 11.21 -21.97 0.33
CA GLN A 224 12.16 -22.10 1.44
C GLN A 224 13.39 -21.19 1.27
N ASN A 225 13.95 -21.09 0.06
CA ASN A 225 15.05 -20.18 -0.22
C ASN A 225 14.63 -18.70 -0.06
N GLN A 226 13.45 -18.34 -0.54
CA GLN A 226 12.93 -16.99 -0.36
C GLN A 226 12.67 -16.68 1.12
N LEU A 227 12.10 -17.62 1.87
CA LEU A 227 11.87 -17.48 3.30
C LEU A 227 13.18 -17.24 4.07
N ALA A 228 14.24 -17.98 3.75
CA ALA A 228 15.55 -17.80 4.38
C ALA A 228 16.11 -16.38 4.15
N ASN A 229 15.97 -15.85 2.94
CA ASN A 229 16.38 -14.49 2.62
C ASN A 229 15.53 -13.43 3.37
N VAL A 230 14.20 -13.61 3.40
CA VAL A 230 13.30 -12.71 4.13
C VAL A 230 13.62 -12.70 5.62
N ALA A 231 13.86 -13.86 6.21
CA ALA A 231 14.25 -13.99 7.62
C ALA A 231 15.60 -13.32 7.93
N ALA A 232 16.56 -13.41 6.98
CA ALA A 232 17.89 -12.83 7.16
C ALA A 232 17.93 -11.30 6.97
N TYR A 233 17.14 -10.75 6.07
CA TYR A 233 17.28 -9.34 5.65
C TYR A 233 16.02 -8.49 5.86
N GLY A 234 14.84 -9.11 6.04
CA GLY A 234 13.57 -8.39 6.04
C GLY A 234 13.45 -7.40 7.19
N GLN A 235 13.82 -7.79 8.38
CA GLN A 235 13.65 -6.97 9.59
C GLN A 235 14.59 -5.75 9.59
N ASP A 236 15.85 -5.95 9.24
CA ASP A 236 16.86 -4.89 9.28
C ASP A 236 16.69 -3.90 8.13
N ASN A 237 16.39 -4.39 6.92
CA ASN A 237 16.22 -3.54 5.74
C ASN A 237 14.89 -2.81 5.71
N TYR A 238 13.82 -3.42 6.27
CA TYR A 238 12.47 -2.89 6.23
C TYR A 238 11.84 -2.84 7.63
N PRO A 239 12.31 -1.96 8.53
CA PRO A 239 11.67 -1.76 9.83
C PRO A 239 10.23 -1.26 9.66
N VAL A 240 9.30 -1.68 10.54
CA VAL A 240 7.86 -1.46 10.38
C VAL A 240 7.21 -0.58 11.45
N GLY A 241 7.95 -0.17 12.47
CA GLY A 241 7.46 0.75 13.50
C GLY A 241 7.20 2.15 12.92
N ASP A 242 6.15 2.84 13.37
CA ASP A 242 5.79 4.18 12.89
C ASP A 242 6.98 5.16 13.00
N GLY A 243 7.68 5.15 14.14
CA GLY A 243 8.85 5.99 14.35
C GLY A 243 9.99 5.73 13.38
N ALA A 244 10.28 4.45 13.09
CA ALA A 244 11.35 4.08 12.16
C ALA A 244 11.04 4.47 10.71
N ILE A 245 9.77 4.32 10.29
CA ILE A 245 9.33 4.72 8.94
C ILE A 245 9.40 6.24 8.78
N LEU A 246 8.92 6.99 9.77
CA LEU A 246 8.97 8.45 9.75
C LEU A 246 10.40 8.98 9.83
N GLN A 247 11.26 8.32 10.63
CA GLN A 247 12.68 8.67 10.69
C GLN A 247 13.38 8.49 9.34
N ARG A 248 13.12 7.38 8.63
CA ARG A 248 13.66 7.17 7.27
C ARG A 248 13.24 8.27 6.29
N LEU A 249 11.99 8.73 6.36
CA LEU A 249 11.55 9.90 5.56
C LEU A 249 12.30 11.15 5.98
N ALA A 250 12.43 11.41 7.28
CA ALA A 250 13.10 12.59 7.81
C ALA A 250 14.59 12.63 7.43
N ASP A 251 15.31 11.51 7.57
CA ASP A 251 16.72 11.39 7.21
C ASP A 251 16.93 11.63 5.71
N PHE A 252 16.10 11.01 4.86
CA PHE A 252 16.14 11.23 3.42
C PHE A 252 15.90 12.70 3.05
N ILE A 253 14.93 13.36 3.67
CA ILE A 253 14.62 14.78 3.41
C ILE A 253 15.73 15.68 3.93
N ALA A 254 16.36 15.38 5.07
CA ALA A 254 17.40 16.21 5.64
C ALA A 254 18.74 16.09 4.91
N GLU A 255 19.12 14.88 4.49
CA GLU A 255 20.49 14.59 4.04
C GLU A 255 20.56 14.27 2.55
N ASP A 256 19.67 13.43 2.02
CA ASP A 256 19.85 12.79 0.72
C ASP A 256 19.11 13.47 -0.42
N ILE A 257 17.97 14.11 -0.16
CA ILE A 257 17.10 14.67 -1.21
C ILE A 257 17.83 15.72 -2.07
N GLN A 258 18.81 16.43 -1.48
CA GLN A 258 19.60 17.45 -2.18
C GLN A 258 20.49 16.89 -3.30
N HIS A 259 20.81 15.59 -3.27
CA HIS A 259 21.65 14.91 -4.26
C HIS A 259 20.87 13.95 -5.15
N TYR A 260 19.54 13.87 -4.96
CA TYR A 260 18.71 12.87 -5.60
C TYR A 260 18.73 12.94 -7.13
N ASP A 261 18.80 14.10 -7.75
CA ASP A 261 18.78 14.26 -9.21
C ASP A 261 20.02 13.68 -9.89
N THR A 262 21.16 13.65 -9.21
CA THR A 262 22.43 13.10 -9.73
C THR A 262 22.68 11.64 -9.26
N ALA A 263 22.34 11.33 -8.02
CA ALA A 263 22.62 10.02 -7.42
C ALA A 263 21.64 8.92 -7.87
N ARG A 264 20.37 9.27 -8.08
CA ARG A 264 19.30 8.29 -8.39
C ARG A 264 19.51 7.45 -9.64
N ASP A 265 20.32 7.91 -10.58
CA ASP A 265 20.54 7.20 -11.84
C ASP A 265 21.75 6.26 -11.82
N VAL A 266 22.49 6.27 -10.73
CA VAL A 266 23.64 5.39 -10.51
C VAL A 266 23.14 4.09 -9.84
N PRO A 267 23.19 2.93 -10.52
CA PRO A 267 22.68 1.66 -9.99
C PRO A 267 23.60 1.03 -8.94
N ALA A 268 24.57 1.78 -8.44
CA ALA A 268 25.42 1.35 -7.35
C ALA A 268 24.67 1.57 -6.04
N TRP A 269 24.30 0.50 -5.36
CA TRP A 269 24.14 0.48 -3.91
C TRP A 269 22.86 1.09 -3.33
N HIS A 270 22.12 0.25 -2.70
CA HIS A 270 21.20 0.61 -1.64
C HIS A 270 21.93 1.21 -0.41
N ASP A 271 23.28 1.12 -0.34
CA ASP A 271 24.11 1.58 0.78
C ASP A 271 24.78 2.94 0.55
N THR A 272 24.67 3.55 -0.63
CA THR A 272 25.18 4.91 -0.87
C THR A 272 24.12 5.95 -0.52
N GLN A 273 24.47 6.84 0.40
CA GLN A 273 23.69 8.03 0.73
C GLN A 273 23.25 8.76 -0.54
N GLY A 274 21.98 9.15 -0.57
CA GLY A 274 21.43 9.96 -1.65
C GLY A 274 20.95 9.22 -2.90
N ALA A 275 21.16 7.91 -3.02
CA ALA A 275 20.78 7.18 -4.23
C ALA A 275 19.27 6.97 -4.36
N THR A 276 18.59 6.55 -3.29
CA THR A 276 17.13 6.35 -3.27
C THR A 276 16.57 6.51 -1.86
N SER A 277 15.31 6.93 -1.75
CA SER A 277 14.63 7.08 -0.45
C SER A 277 14.26 5.75 0.21
N GLN A 278 14.20 4.65 -0.56
CA GLN A 278 13.73 3.33 -0.12
C GLN A 278 12.34 3.33 0.57
N LEU A 279 11.49 4.31 0.26
CA LEU A 279 10.16 4.47 0.84
C LEU A 279 9.06 3.71 0.09
N SER A 280 9.35 3.22 -1.11
CA SER A 280 8.34 2.55 -1.96
C SER A 280 7.65 1.34 -1.30
N PRO A 281 8.30 0.49 -0.48
CA PRO A 281 7.61 -0.61 0.19
C PRO A 281 6.54 -0.12 1.17
N TYR A 282 6.82 0.96 1.91
CA TYR A 282 5.89 1.55 2.87
C TYR A 282 4.71 2.26 2.19
N LEU A 283 4.98 2.94 1.06
CA LEU A 283 3.93 3.53 0.23
C LEU A 283 3.03 2.45 -0.42
N ALA A 284 3.60 1.28 -0.74
CA ALA A 284 2.86 0.18 -1.35
C ALA A 284 1.84 -0.48 -0.40
N ILE A 285 2.17 -0.58 0.89
CA ILE A 285 1.26 -1.13 1.92
C ILE A 285 0.51 -0.04 2.70
N GLY A 286 0.71 1.22 2.33
CA GLY A 286 0.10 2.39 2.97
C GLY A 286 0.55 2.63 4.41
N ALA A 287 1.72 2.10 4.82
CA ALA A 287 2.33 2.41 6.13
C ALA A 287 2.91 3.83 6.17
N LEU A 288 3.10 4.44 5.00
CA LEU A 288 3.51 5.84 4.83
C LEU A 288 2.57 6.53 3.84
N SER A 289 2.16 7.76 4.15
CA SER A 289 1.32 8.57 3.26
C SER A 289 2.14 9.23 2.16
N ALA A 290 1.66 9.17 0.91
CA ALA A 290 2.25 9.90 -0.20
C ALA A 290 2.10 11.42 -0.03
N ARG A 291 0.99 11.88 0.57
CA ARG A 291 0.77 13.29 0.91
C ARG A 291 1.81 13.80 1.90
N LEU A 292 2.10 13.01 2.95
CA LEU A 292 3.15 13.36 3.92
C LEU A 292 4.52 13.47 3.25
N CYS A 293 4.87 12.54 2.37
CA CYS A 293 6.10 12.60 1.58
C CYS A 293 6.21 13.90 0.77
N TYR A 294 5.14 14.26 0.07
CA TYR A 294 5.06 15.49 -0.71
C TYR A 294 5.22 16.74 0.15
N VAL A 295 4.43 16.84 1.23
CA VAL A 295 4.45 18.01 2.13
C VAL A 295 5.82 18.16 2.78
N SER A 296 6.46 17.08 3.22
CA SER A 296 7.81 17.11 3.78
C SER A 296 8.83 17.65 2.78
N ALA A 297 8.77 17.22 1.51
CA ALA A 297 9.68 17.69 0.47
C ALA A 297 9.48 19.18 0.12
N ILE A 298 8.22 19.61 -0.01
CA ILE A 298 7.92 21.02 -0.34
C ILE A 298 8.24 21.93 0.83
N THR A 299 8.03 21.50 2.07
CA THR A 299 8.43 22.26 3.27
C THR A 299 9.95 22.42 3.33
N HIS A 300 10.70 21.35 3.05
CA HIS A 300 12.16 21.42 2.95
C HIS A 300 12.61 22.40 1.85
N LEU A 301 11.99 22.32 0.67
CA LEU A 301 12.31 23.23 -0.45
C LEU A 301 12.09 24.71 -0.10
N ALA A 302 11.04 25.02 0.68
CA ALA A 302 10.78 26.39 1.10
C ALA A 302 11.83 26.93 2.08
N GLN A 303 12.51 26.05 2.83
CA GLN A 303 13.54 26.41 3.81
C GLN A 303 14.95 26.51 3.20
N TYR A 304 15.24 25.74 2.15
CA TYR A 304 16.58 25.59 1.59
C TYR A 304 16.61 26.00 0.11
N GLN A 305 17.07 27.22 -0.17
CA GLN A 305 17.24 27.71 -1.54
C GLN A 305 18.42 27.01 -2.23
N GLY A 306 18.27 26.68 -3.51
CA GLY A 306 19.33 26.06 -4.32
C GLY A 306 19.18 24.58 -4.59
N GLN A 307 18.25 23.88 -3.92
CA GLN A 307 18.03 22.44 -4.08
C GLN A 307 16.78 22.09 -4.94
N GLN A 308 16.19 23.12 -5.59
CA GLN A 308 14.91 23.01 -6.27
C GLN A 308 14.85 21.86 -7.29
N GLN A 309 15.90 21.70 -8.09
CA GLN A 309 15.94 20.68 -9.14
C GLN A 309 15.86 19.28 -8.54
N SER A 310 16.66 18.98 -7.52
CA SER A 310 16.74 17.67 -6.89
C SER A 310 15.45 17.30 -6.16
N VAL A 311 14.92 18.24 -5.36
CA VAL A 311 13.65 18.05 -4.64
C VAL A 311 12.49 17.82 -5.61
N LEU A 312 12.35 18.64 -6.65
CA LEU A 312 11.29 18.47 -7.65
C LEU A 312 11.47 17.20 -8.48
N ARG A 313 12.71 16.74 -8.66
CA ARG A 313 12.97 15.45 -9.28
C ARG A 313 12.41 14.30 -8.43
N TRP A 314 12.61 14.33 -7.11
CA TRP A 314 12.01 13.32 -6.24
C TRP A 314 10.47 13.44 -6.16
N VAL A 315 9.94 14.67 -6.06
CA VAL A 315 8.49 14.91 -6.12
C VAL A 315 7.87 14.36 -7.40
N SER A 316 8.61 14.42 -8.53
CA SER A 316 8.12 13.82 -9.77
C SER A 316 7.92 12.31 -9.70
N GLU A 317 8.62 11.58 -8.81
CA GLU A 317 8.40 10.14 -8.62
C GLU A 317 7.08 9.86 -7.86
N LEU A 318 6.69 10.76 -6.94
CA LEU A 318 5.36 10.70 -6.31
C LEU A 318 4.25 10.99 -7.33
N ALA A 319 4.47 11.95 -8.22
CA ALA A 319 3.55 12.23 -9.32
C ALA A 319 3.46 11.08 -10.34
N TRP A 320 4.57 10.35 -10.60
CA TRP A 320 4.56 9.11 -11.40
C TRP A 320 3.65 8.05 -10.78
N ARG A 321 3.66 7.91 -9.45
CA ARG A 321 2.77 6.99 -8.74
C ARG A 321 1.30 7.35 -8.96
N ASP A 322 0.93 8.62 -8.82
CA ASP A 322 -0.43 9.11 -9.09
C ASP A 322 -0.82 8.93 -10.56
N PHE A 323 0.10 9.22 -11.51
CA PHE A 323 -0.11 9.03 -12.94
C PHE A 323 -0.40 7.57 -13.30
N TYR A 324 0.31 6.60 -12.70
CA TYR A 324 0.04 5.18 -12.94
C TYR A 324 -1.28 4.74 -12.30
N ARG A 325 -1.64 5.26 -11.14
CA ARG A 325 -2.96 4.99 -10.55
C ARG A 325 -4.10 5.56 -11.40
N ASP A 326 -3.93 6.78 -11.92
CA ASP A 326 -4.87 7.36 -12.89
C ASP A 326 -4.96 6.49 -14.15
N GLY A 327 -3.84 6.00 -14.65
CA GLY A 327 -3.76 5.08 -15.79
C GLY A 327 -4.54 3.79 -15.57
N VAL A 328 -4.39 3.16 -14.41
CA VAL A 328 -5.11 1.91 -14.06
C VAL A 328 -6.63 2.14 -14.01
N VAL A 329 -7.08 3.22 -13.41
CA VAL A 329 -8.52 3.54 -13.32
C VAL A 329 -9.13 3.82 -14.71
N ASN A 330 -8.39 4.51 -15.58
CA ASN A 330 -8.87 4.84 -16.92
C ASN A 330 -8.71 3.69 -17.94
N ARG A 331 -7.83 2.73 -17.66
CA ARG A 331 -7.49 1.59 -18.53
C ARG A 331 -7.40 0.28 -17.74
N PRO A 332 -8.52 -0.19 -17.16
CA PRO A 332 -8.55 -1.44 -16.39
C PRO A 332 -8.22 -2.69 -17.21
N ASP A 333 -8.32 -2.61 -18.55
CA ASP A 333 -7.89 -3.65 -19.48
C ASP A 333 -6.39 -3.96 -19.38
N MET A 334 -5.55 -2.97 -19.12
CA MET A 334 -4.10 -3.16 -18.97
C MET A 334 -3.74 -4.07 -17.79
N VAL A 335 -4.42 -3.91 -16.65
CA VAL A 335 -4.17 -4.77 -15.47
C VAL A 335 -4.75 -6.18 -15.64
N LYS A 336 -5.59 -6.40 -16.64
CA LYS A 336 -6.09 -7.71 -17.05
C LYS A 336 -5.20 -8.38 -18.11
N GLY A 337 -3.96 -7.90 -18.29
CA GLY A 337 -2.98 -8.47 -19.22
C GLY A 337 -3.16 -8.06 -20.67
N GLN A 338 -4.01 -7.08 -20.99
CA GLN A 338 -4.11 -6.58 -22.35
C GLN A 338 -2.96 -5.60 -22.66
N ALA A 339 -2.40 -5.73 -23.85
CA ALA A 339 -1.32 -4.86 -24.29
C ALA A 339 -1.78 -3.40 -24.45
N PHE A 340 -0.91 -2.46 -24.12
CA PHE A 340 -1.17 -1.02 -24.31
C PHE A 340 -1.47 -0.68 -25.79
N LEU A 341 -0.75 -1.34 -26.70
CA LEU A 341 -0.92 -1.26 -28.17
C LEU A 341 -1.16 -2.67 -28.73
N ALA A 342 -2.40 -3.12 -28.72
CA ALA A 342 -2.78 -4.47 -29.11
C ALA A 342 -2.34 -4.86 -30.53
N GLU A 343 -2.37 -3.91 -31.49
CA GLU A 343 -1.93 -4.15 -32.86
C GLU A 343 -0.44 -4.47 -32.95
N LEU A 344 0.40 -3.81 -32.14
CA LEU A 344 1.84 -4.09 -32.10
C LEU A 344 2.13 -5.41 -31.41
N ASP A 345 1.43 -5.72 -30.33
CA ASP A 345 1.61 -6.97 -29.59
C ASP A 345 1.36 -8.19 -30.47
N GLN A 346 0.32 -8.17 -31.30
CA GLN A 346 -0.02 -9.24 -32.24
C GLN A 346 1.01 -9.43 -33.38
N GLN A 347 1.81 -8.41 -33.67
CA GLN A 347 2.83 -8.45 -34.75
C GLN A 347 4.19 -8.90 -34.23
N LEU A 348 4.41 -8.93 -32.90
CA LEU A 348 5.69 -9.32 -32.33
C LEU A 348 5.82 -10.85 -32.25
N PRO A 349 6.95 -11.43 -32.74
CA PRO A 349 7.21 -12.85 -32.65
C PRO A 349 7.67 -13.25 -31.26
N TRP A 350 6.76 -13.21 -30.29
CA TRP A 350 7.07 -13.59 -28.92
C TRP A 350 7.62 -15.02 -28.82
N GLN A 351 8.71 -15.20 -28.09
CA GLN A 351 9.28 -16.50 -27.78
C GLN A 351 8.97 -16.87 -26.33
N TYR A 352 8.50 -18.10 -26.13
CA TYR A 352 8.11 -18.60 -24.80
C TYR A 352 9.06 -19.74 -24.38
N ASP A 353 10.36 -19.45 -24.26
CA ASP A 353 11.34 -20.41 -23.79
C ASP A 353 11.41 -20.40 -22.25
N LYS A 354 10.88 -21.46 -21.65
CA LYS A 354 10.81 -21.61 -20.20
C LYS A 354 12.23 -21.63 -19.57
N THR A 355 13.21 -22.24 -20.22
CA THR A 355 14.59 -22.33 -19.70
C THR A 355 15.23 -20.95 -19.64
N VAL A 356 15.08 -20.16 -20.71
CA VAL A 356 15.60 -18.78 -20.77
C VAL A 356 14.90 -17.90 -19.73
N PHE A 357 13.59 -18.06 -19.54
CA PHE A 357 12.84 -17.36 -18.52
C PHE A 357 13.31 -17.72 -17.10
N GLU A 358 13.51 -19.00 -16.80
CA GLU A 358 14.03 -19.44 -15.50
C GLU A 358 15.45 -18.93 -15.23
N MET A 359 16.33 -18.93 -16.24
CA MET A 359 17.67 -18.34 -16.14
C MET A 359 17.60 -16.84 -15.81
N TRP A 360 16.67 -16.11 -16.43
CA TRP A 360 16.44 -14.71 -16.14
C TRP A 360 15.92 -14.53 -14.70
N CYS A 361 14.92 -15.29 -14.27
CA CYS A 361 14.40 -15.25 -12.90
C CYS A 361 15.48 -15.47 -11.84
N GLN A 362 16.43 -16.36 -12.11
CA GLN A 362 17.52 -16.72 -11.19
C GLN A 362 18.74 -15.80 -11.28
N GLY A 363 18.78 -14.88 -12.25
CA GLY A 363 19.96 -14.05 -12.52
C GLY A 363 21.16 -14.84 -13.03
N ASN A 364 20.92 -15.75 -13.97
CA ASN A 364 21.91 -16.64 -14.61
C ASN A 364 21.90 -16.52 -16.14
N THR A 365 21.61 -15.32 -16.66
CA THR A 365 21.52 -15.06 -18.10
C THR A 365 22.87 -14.97 -18.80
N GLY A 366 23.97 -14.83 -18.05
CA GLY A 366 25.30 -14.55 -18.56
C GLY A 366 25.55 -13.05 -18.87
N VAL A 367 24.57 -12.18 -18.64
CA VAL A 367 24.71 -10.72 -18.76
C VAL A 367 24.90 -10.14 -17.35
N PRO A 368 26.13 -9.72 -16.98
CA PRO A 368 26.45 -9.40 -15.59
C PRO A 368 25.54 -8.38 -14.92
N LEU A 369 25.11 -7.35 -15.65
CA LEU A 369 24.22 -6.30 -15.11
C LEU A 369 22.80 -6.82 -14.84
N VAL A 370 22.28 -7.67 -15.73
CA VAL A 370 20.97 -8.32 -15.55
C VAL A 370 21.01 -9.29 -14.38
N ASP A 371 22.05 -10.11 -14.34
CA ASP A 371 22.22 -11.13 -13.31
C ASP A 371 22.41 -10.51 -11.92
N ALA A 372 23.21 -9.46 -11.80
CA ALA A 372 23.38 -8.73 -10.55
C ALA A 372 22.06 -8.11 -10.06
N ALA A 373 21.27 -7.51 -10.97
CA ALA A 373 19.99 -6.90 -10.64
C ALA A 373 18.96 -7.94 -10.15
N MET A 374 18.86 -9.08 -10.85
CA MET A 374 17.94 -10.16 -10.47
C MET A 374 18.33 -10.83 -9.16
N ARG A 375 19.64 -11.06 -8.95
CA ARG A 375 20.13 -11.60 -7.68
C ARG A 375 19.88 -10.64 -6.52
N CYS A 376 20.11 -9.34 -6.71
CA CYS A 376 19.79 -8.33 -5.70
C CYS A 376 18.31 -8.38 -5.32
N LEU A 377 17.39 -8.42 -6.31
CA LEU A 377 15.96 -8.56 -6.07
C LEU A 377 15.62 -9.82 -5.28
N ASN A 378 16.16 -10.96 -5.68
CA ASN A 378 15.89 -12.26 -5.05
C ASN A 378 16.40 -12.32 -3.61
N THR A 379 17.56 -11.70 -3.33
CA THR A 379 18.22 -11.76 -2.03
C THR A 379 17.69 -10.72 -1.04
N THR A 380 17.32 -9.53 -1.50
CA THR A 380 17.00 -8.37 -0.63
C THR A 380 15.58 -7.84 -0.78
N GLY A 381 14.82 -8.31 -1.78
CA GLY A 381 13.51 -7.73 -2.14
C GLY A 381 13.61 -6.38 -2.85
N PHE A 382 14.81 -5.84 -3.05
CA PHE A 382 15.07 -4.54 -3.68
C PHE A 382 15.68 -4.69 -5.07
N MET A 383 15.25 -3.83 -6.00
CA MET A 383 15.90 -3.61 -7.27
C MET A 383 15.86 -2.13 -7.62
N HIS A 384 17.04 -1.57 -7.94
CA HIS A 384 17.17 -0.18 -8.35
C HIS A 384 16.28 0.15 -9.56
N ASN A 385 15.65 1.34 -9.59
CA ASN A 385 14.70 1.74 -10.64
C ASN A 385 15.24 1.58 -12.07
N ARG A 386 16.49 2.02 -12.35
CA ARG A 386 17.10 1.89 -13.68
C ARG A 386 17.29 0.43 -14.08
N LEU A 387 17.64 -0.43 -13.12
CA LEU A 387 17.85 -1.86 -13.40
C LEU A 387 16.54 -2.58 -13.71
N ARG A 388 15.40 -2.14 -13.17
CA ARG A 388 14.07 -2.69 -13.55
C ARG A 388 13.81 -2.54 -15.05
N MET A 389 14.17 -1.38 -15.63
CA MET A 389 14.05 -1.16 -17.07
C MET A 389 15.00 -2.07 -17.85
N VAL A 390 16.24 -2.23 -17.40
CA VAL A 390 17.26 -3.08 -18.06
C VAL A 390 16.82 -4.54 -18.08
N VAL A 391 16.40 -5.09 -16.94
CA VAL A 391 16.00 -6.50 -16.85
C VAL A 391 14.72 -6.79 -17.62
N ALA A 392 13.75 -5.87 -17.62
CA ALA A 392 12.53 -5.98 -18.41
C ALA A 392 12.82 -5.91 -19.92
N MET A 393 13.67 -4.96 -20.36
CA MET A 393 14.08 -4.86 -21.77
C MET A 393 14.85 -6.09 -22.23
N TYR A 394 15.68 -6.69 -21.39
CA TYR A 394 16.36 -7.95 -21.72
C TYR A 394 15.33 -9.05 -21.97
N LEU A 395 14.38 -9.26 -21.07
CA LEU A 395 13.36 -10.29 -21.17
C LEU A 395 12.49 -10.13 -22.45
N THR A 396 12.12 -8.88 -22.78
CA THR A 396 11.23 -8.62 -23.93
C THR A 396 11.94 -8.59 -25.29
N LYS A 397 13.29 -8.62 -25.33
CA LYS A 397 14.09 -8.60 -26.56
C LYS A 397 14.80 -9.93 -26.86
N LYS A 398 14.72 -10.89 -25.99
CA LYS A 398 15.28 -12.24 -26.14
C LYS A 398 14.20 -13.26 -26.38
#